data_690139e6091133898de60d335564ddd1
#
_entry.id   690139e6091133898de60d335564ddd1
#
_cell.length_a   1.000
_cell.length_b   1.000
_cell.length_c   1.000
_cell.angle_alpha   90.00
_cell.angle_beta   90.00
_cell.angle_gamma   90.00
#
_symmetry.space_group_name_H-M   'P 1'
#
loop_
_entity.id
_entity.type
_entity.pdbx_description
1 polymer ?
#
loop_
_entity_poly.entity_id
_entity_poly.type
_entity_poly.pdbx_seq_one_letter_code
_entity_poly.pdbx_strand_id
1 'polypeptide(L)'
;MAEPRTVRETPNCLTSEEIAAILPHRYPFALVDRILDYEPGQWAIGRKCVSRNEEFFCGHFPGTQVMPGVLILEALAQTGAVAALSLPENQGKLALFGGIKNARFRKQVTPGDVLTLHCELVEQRGPVGIGKASAYVDGKCAASAELTFVLTER
;
A
#
# COMPACT_ATOMS: atom_id res chain seq x y z
N MET A 1 0.98 14.83 12.40
CA MET A 1 1.37 13.69 11.55
C MET A 1 2.85 13.80 11.26
N ALA A 2 3.61 12.72 11.43
CA ALA A 2 5.03 12.74 11.11
C ALA A 2 5.25 12.99 9.62
N GLU A 3 6.35 13.66 9.27
CA GLU A 3 6.71 13.84 7.87
C GLU A 3 6.94 12.47 7.20
N PRO A 4 6.53 12.31 5.93
CA PRO A 4 6.74 11.07 5.23
C PRO A 4 8.23 10.81 5.02
N ARG A 5 8.62 9.54 5.10
CA ARG A 5 9.98 9.11 4.82
C ARG A 5 10.33 9.43 3.37
N THR A 6 11.54 9.91 3.13
CA THR A 6 12.02 10.16 1.78
C THR A 6 12.74 8.95 1.20
N VAL A 7 12.74 8.85 -0.13
CA VAL A 7 13.52 7.83 -0.85
C VAL A 7 15.00 8.11 -0.63
N ARG A 8 15.78 7.08 -0.32
CA ARG A 8 17.23 7.19 -0.06
C ARG A 8 18.01 7.48 -1.35
N GLU A 9 19.23 7.95 -1.23
CA GLU A 9 20.11 8.19 -2.39
C GLU A 9 20.39 6.91 -3.17
N THR A 10 20.53 5.78 -2.47
CA THR A 10 20.67 4.46 -3.08
C THR A 10 19.45 3.62 -2.69
N PRO A 11 18.32 3.77 -3.41
CA PRO A 11 17.09 3.14 -3.03
C PRO A 11 17.08 1.65 -3.35
N ASN A 12 16.30 0.92 -2.56
CA ASN A 12 16.01 -0.49 -2.80
C ASN A 12 14.68 -0.56 -3.56
N CYS A 13 14.75 -0.44 -4.88
CA CYS A 13 13.57 -0.37 -5.76
C CYS A 13 13.09 -1.75 -6.18
N LEU A 14 11.79 -1.88 -6.44
CA LEU A 14 11.21 -3.08 -7.04
C LEU A 14 10.32 -2.72 -8.23
N THR A 15 10.45 -3.49 -9.30
CA THR A 15 9.53 -3.43 -10.45
C THR A 15 8.22 -4.14 -10.09
N SER A 16 7.20 -3.99 -10.95
CA SER A 16 5.92 -4.68 -10.74
C SER A 16 6.07 -6.20 -10.76
N GLU A 17 6.99 -6.73 -11.57
CA GLU A 17 7.27 -8.17 -11.62
C GLU A 17 7.93 -8.66 -10.33
N GLU A 18 8.85 -7.89 -9.78
CA GLU A 18 9.49 -8.21 -8.50
C GLU A 18 8.49 -8.13 -7.34
N ILE A 19 7.56 -7.17 -7.37
CA ILE A 19 6.47 -7.08 -6.39
C ILE A 19 5.59 -8.33 -6.49
N ALA A 20 5.25 -8.77 -7.71
CA ALA A 20 4.44 -9.97 -7.93
C ALA A 20 5.11 -11.25 -7.39
N ALA A 21 6.43 -11.27 -7.29
CA ALA A 21 7.17 -12.38 -6.69
C ALA A 21 7.06 -12.38 -5.15
N ILE A 22 6.73 -11.26 -4.54
CA ILE A 22 6.59 -11.12 -3.09
C ILE A 22 5.12 -11.21 -2.67
N LEU A 23 4.22 -10.47 -3.35
CA LEU A 23 2.80 -10.42 -3.05
C LEU A 23 2.02 -11.46 -3.86
N PRO A 24 1.00 -12.11 -3.24
CA PRO A 24 0.13 -13.04 -3.96
C PRO A 24 -0.94 -12.36 -4.81
N HIS A 25 -1.17 -11.07 -4.58
CA HIS A 25 -2.20 -10.29 -5.28
C HIS A 25 -1.98 -10.28 -6.79
N ARG A 26 -3.07 -10.36 -7.57
CA ARG A 26 -3.07 -10.32 -9.04
C ARG A 26 -4.18 -9.42 -9.53
N TYR A 27 -4.18 -9.13 -10.83
CA TYR A 27 -5.24 -8.38 -11.47
C TYR A 27 -6.62 -8.96 -11.08
N PRO A 28 -7.64 -8.16 -10.73
CA PRO A 28 -7.62 -6.68 -10.73
C PRO A 28 -7.23 -6.05 -9.38
N PHE A 29 -6.61 -6.81 -8.49
CA PHE A 29 -6.35 -6.42 -7.12
C PHE A 29 -4.87 -6.18 -6.81
N ALA A 30 -4.01 -6.14 -7.81
CA ALA A 30 -2.60 -5.74 -7.67
C ALA A 30 -2.52 -4.21 -7.75
N LEU A 31 -2.47 -3.53 -6.60
CA LEU A 31 -2.63 -2.08 -6.52
C LEU A 31 -1.32 -1.31 -6.34
N VAL A 32 -0.18 -1.97 -6.38
CA VAL A 32 1.12 -1.30 -6.24
C VAL A 32 1.92 -1.53 -7.52
N ASP A 33 2.21 -0.45 -8.23
CA ASP A 33 2.90 -0.52 -9.53
C ASP A 33 4.42 -0.59 -9.38
N ARG A 34 4.98 0.08 -8.38
CA ARG A 34 6.40 0.07 -8.07
C ARG A 34 6.64 0.22 -6.58
N ILE A 35 7.76 -0.28 -6.11
CA ILE A 35 8.34 0.12 -4.84
C ILE A 35 9.50 1.06 -5.15
N LEU A 36 9.43 2.26 -4.61
CA LEU A 36 10.45 3.30 -4.80
C LEU A 36 11.63 3.08 -3.87
N ASP A 37 11.37 2.57 -2.68
CA ASP A 37 12.38 2.20 -1.70
C ASP A 37 11.72 1.38 -0.60
N TYR A 38 12.46 0.47 0.04
CA TYR A 38 11.96 -0.27 1.19
C TYR A 38 13.10 -0.83 2.02
N GLU A 39 12.77 -1.16 3.27
CA GLU A 39 13.64 -1.89 4.17
C GLU A 39 12.87 -3.11 4.68
N PRO A 40 13.34 -4.34 4.39
CA PRO A 40 12.65 -5.55 4.83
C PRO A 40 12.30 -5.54 6.31
N GLY A 41 11.03 -5.83 6.62
CA GLY A 41 10.52 -5.88 7.97
C GLY A 41 10.29 -4.53 8.64
N GLN A 42 10.58 -3.41 7.97
CA GLN A 42 10.52 -2.10 8.59
C GLN A 42 9.55 -1.13 7.91
N TRP A 43 9.72 -0.87 6.63
CA TRP A 43 8.90 0.12 5.91
C TRP A 43 9.00 -0.06 4.40
N ALA A 44 8.05 0.52 3.69
CA ALA A 44 8.09 0.60 2.23
C ALA A 44 7.44 1.89 1.74
N ILE A 45 7.96 2.37 0.61
CA ILE A 45 7.41 3.50 -0.14
C ILE A 45 7.03 2.96 -1.52
N GLY A 46 5.74 2.97 -1.82
CA GLY A 46 5.21 2.46 -3.08
C GLY A 46 4.61 3.55 -3.95
N ARG A 47 4.30 3.19 -5.17
CA ARG A 47 3.60 4.03 -6.14
C ARG A 47 2.45 3.28 -6.75
N LYS A 48 1.29 3.93 -6.80
CA LYS A 48 0.13 3.51 -7.58
C LYS A 48 -0.17 4.58 -8.61
N CYS A 49 -0.10 4.22 -9.89
CA CYS A 49 -0.54 5.10 -10.97
C CYS A 49 -2.04 4.89 -11.18
N VAL A 50 -2.84 5.91 -10.89
CA VAL A 50 -4.30 5.80 -10.99
C VAL A 50 -4.71 6.07 -12.43
N SER A 51 -5.15 5.03 -13.13
CA SER A 51 -5.56 5.10 -14.53
C SER A 51 -7.08 5.12 -14.67
N ARG A 52 -7.57 5.83 -15.69
CA ARG A 52 -8.99 5.73 -16.06
C ARG A 52 -9.39 4.31 -16.49
N ASN A 53 -8.44 3.45 -16.78
CA ASN A 53 -8.65 2.06 -17.19
C ASN A 53 -8.70 1.07 -16.03
N GLU A 54 -9.09 1.53 -14.85
CA GLU A 54 -9.31 0.69 -13.67
C GLU A 54 -10.77 0.24 -13.64
N GLU A 55 -11.02 -1.05 -13.40
CA GLU A 55 -12.40 -1.57 -13.40
C GLU A 55 -13.28 -0.95 -12.31
N PHE A 56 -12.70 -0.56 -11.16
CA PHE A 56 -13.50 0.02 -10.07
C PHE A 56 -14.15 1.36 -10.44
N PHE A 57 -13.67 2.06 -11.46
CA PHE A 57 -14.30 3.29 -11.92
C PHE A 57 -15.61 3.04 -12.70
N CYS A 58 -15.88 1.80 -13.11
CA CYS A 58 -17.15 1.47 -13.76
C CYS A 58 -18.34 1.66 -12.82
N GLY A 59 -18.14 1.36 -11.54
CA GLY A 59 -19.18 1.45 -10.53
C GLY A 59 -19.03 2.58 -9.51
N HIS A 60 -17.88 3.24 -9.48
CA HIS A 60 -17.59 4.23 -8.41
C HIS A 60 -17.08 5.55 -9.01
N PHE A 61 -17.93 6.35 -9.61
CA PHE A 61 -19.37 6.17 -9.85
C PHE A 61 -19.64 6.37 -11.34
N PRO A 62 -20.75 5.90 -11.89
CA PRO A 62 -21.09 6.20 -13.28
C PRO A 62 -21.08 7.71 -13.56
N GLY A 63 -20.20 8.15 -14.49
CA GLY A 63 -20.04 9.56 -14.82
C GLY A 63 -19.18 10.39 -13.87
N THR A 64 -18.76 9.83 -12.73
CA THR A 64 -17.90 10.55 -11.75
C THR A 64 -16.88 9.57 -11.16
N GLN A 65 -15.67 9.63 -11.67
CA GLN A 65 -14.62 8.66 -11.33
C GLN A 65 -13.84 9.09 -10.08
N VAL A 66 -14.02 8.33 -9.01
CA VAL A 66 -13.31 8.55 -7.74
C VAL A 66 -12.76 7.21 -7.28
N MET A 67 -11.46 7.15 -6.98
CA MET A 67 -10.88 5.93 -6.43
C MET A 67 -11.49 5.67 -5.04
N PRO A 68 -12.07 4.49 -4.81
CA PRO A 68 -12.62 4.16 -3.51
C PRO A 68 -11.57 4.30 -2.40
N GLY A 69 -11.91 5.02 -1.33
CA GLY A 69 -10.98 5.23 -0.22
C GLY A 69 -10.49 3.94 0.39
N VAL A 70 -11.35 2.93 0.49
CA VAL A 70 -10.97 1.61 1.01
C VAL A 70 -9.93 0.91 0.14
N LEU A 71 -9.90 1.20 -1.17
CA LEU A 71 -8.87 0.67 -2.07
C LEU A 71 -7.55 1.42 -1.92
N ILE A 72 -7.57 2.69 -1.50
CA ILE A 72 -6.34 3.40 -1.14
C ILE A 72 -5.73 2.73 0.09
N LEU A 73 -6.55 2.39 1.10
CA LEU A 73 -6.08 1.66 2.28
C LEU A 73 -5.53 0.28 1.89
N GLU A 74 -6.17 -0.41 0.95
CA GLU A 74 -5.66 -1.68 0.43
C GLU A 74 -4.30 -1.51 -0.24
N ALA A 75 -4.14 -0.48 -1.07
CA ALA A 75 -2.86 -0.18 -1.70
C ALA A 75 -1.76 0.10 -0.67
N LEU A 76 -2.09 0.81 0.41
CA LEU A 76 -1.18 1.05 1.53
C LEU A 76 -0.82 -0.25 2.26
N ALA A 77 -1.80 -1.13 2.46
CA ALA A 77 -1.57 -2.43 3.08
C ALA A 77 -0.66 -3.32 2.23
N GLN A 78 -0.87 -3.33 0.90
CA GLN A 78 0.00 -4.06 -0.01
C GLN A 78 1.42 -3.52 0.00
N THR A 79 1.59 -2.22 0.09
CA THR A 79 2.91 -1.58 0.22
C THR A 79 3.62 -2.06 1.49
N GLY A 80 2.93 -2.05 2.62
CA GLY A 80 3.47 -2.57 3.88
C GLY A 80 3.73 -4.07 3.83
N ALA A 81 2.87 -4.82 3.14
CA ALA A 81 3.03 -6.26 2.96
C ALA A 81 4.31 -6.61 2.19
N VAL A 82 4.76 -5.75 1.27
CA VAL A 82 6.05 -5.95 0.60
C VAL A 82 7.17 -6.00 1.62
N ALA A 83 7.21 -5.07 2.56
CA ALA A 83 8.23 -5.06 3.61
C ALA A 83 8.12 -6.30 4.51
N ALA A 84 6.91 -6.68 4.92
CA ALA A 84 6.70 -7.82 5.81
C ALA A 84 7.00 -9.16 5.13
N LEU A 85 6.54 -9.36 3.91
CA LEU A 85 6.65 -10.63 3.19
C LEU A 85 7.99 -10.82 2.47
N SER A 86 8.81 -9.77 2.39
CA SER A 86 10.17 -9.89 1.86
C SER A 86 11.14 -10.55 2.83
N LEU A 87 10.79 -10.64 4.10
CA LEU A 87 11.58 -11.39 5.08
C LEU A 87 11.55 -12.89 4.75
N PRO A 88 12.69 -13.60 4.83
CA PRO A 88 12.75 -15.03 4.48
C PRO A 88 11.73 -15.89 5.22
N GLU A 89 11.51 -15.64 6.50
CA GLU A 89 10.56 -16.39 7.34
C GLU A 89 9.10 -16.18 6.95
N ASN A 90 8.81 -15.13 6.20
CA ASN A 90 7.44 -14.78 5.79
C ASN A 90 7.12 -15.08 4.32
N GLN A 91 8.09 -15.60 3.57
CA GLN A 91 7.89 -15.88 2.15
C GLN A 91 6.74 -16.88 1.95
N GLY A 92 5.87 -16.55 0.99
CA GLY A 92 4.72 -17.39 0.63
C GLY A 92 3.51 -17.26 1.54
N LYS A 93 3.60 -16.50 2.61
CA LYS A 93 2.46 -16.24 3.50
C LYS A 93 1.48 -15.25 2.89
N LEU A 94 0.28 -15.23 3.47
CA LEU A 94 -0.73 -14.20 3.20
C LEU A 94 -0.72 -13.17 4.32
N ALA A 95 -0.98 -11.91 3.97
CA ALA A 95 -1.23 -10.85 4.93
C ALA A 95 -2.70 -10.45 4.81
N LEU A 96 -3.47 -10.69 5.87
CA LEU A 96 -4.89 -10.39 5.92
C LEU A 96 -5.13 -9.22 6.86
N PHE A 97 -6.12 -8.37 6.56
CA PHE A 97 -6.52 -7.33 7.49
C PHE A 97 -7.06 -7.94 8.78
N GLY A 98 -6.54 -7.46 9.93
CA GLY A 98 -7.08 -7.75 11.25
C GLY A 98 -7.87 -6.57 11.81
N GLY A 99 -7.62 -5.36 11.34
CA GLY A 99 -8.33 -4.17 11.77
C GLY A 99 -7.77 -2.90 11.13
N ILE A 100 -8.56 -1.85 11.19
CA ILE A 100 -8.17 -0.52 10.70
C ILE A 100 -8.59 0.50 11.75
N LYS A 101 -7.66 1.37 12.15
CA LYS A 101 -7.92 2.43 13.13
C LYS A 101 -7.60 3.79 12.53
N ASN A 102 -8.36 4.80 12.96
CA ASN A 102 -8.09 6.20 12.66
C ASN A 102 -7.97 6.47 11.15
N ALA A 103 -8.78 5.81 10.35
CA ALA A 103 -8.82 6.05 8.91
C ALA A 103 -9.36 7.44 8.61
N ARG A 104 -8.63 8.18 7.76
CA ARG A 104 -9.03 9.52 7.32
C ARG A 104 -8.84 9.63 5.82
N PHE A 105 -9.80 10.25 5.16
CA PHE A 105 -9.80 10.49 3.72
C PHE A 105 -9.92 11.99 3.51
N ARG A 106 -8.83 12.63 3.08
CA ARG A 106 -8.71 14.09 3.04
C ARG A 106 -8.82 14.68 1.65
N LYS A 107 -8.60 13.87 0.61
CA LYS A 107 -8.57 14.32 -0.77
C LYS A 107 -9.11 13.22 -1.66
N GLN A 108 -9.97 13.58 -2.60
CA GLN A 108 -10.41 12.65 -3.63
C GLN A 108 -9.24 12.32 -4.56
N VAL A 109 -9.15 11.06 -4.94
CA VAL A 109 -8.16 10.56 -5.89
C VAL A 109 -8.88 10.17 -7.16
N THR A 110 -8.42 10.70 -8.29
CA THR A 110 -9.09 10.56 -9.59
C THR A 110 -8.10 10.09 -10.65
N PRO A 111 -8.59 9.61 -11.81
CA PRO A 111 -7.69 9.19 -12.89
C PRO A 111 -6.69 10.28 -13.28
N GLY A 112 -5.44 9.89 -13.46
CA GLY A 112 -4.33 10.80 -13.73
C GLY A 112 -3.50 11.12 -12.50
N ASP A 113 -4.03 10.88 -11.30
CA ASP A 113 -3.26 11.05 -10.06
C ASP A 113 -2.22 9.92 -9.90
N VAL A 114 -1.12 10.26 -9.25
CA VAL A 114 -0.10 9.30 -8.84
C VAL A 114 -0.07 9.28 -7.32
N LEU A 115 -0.37 8.13 -6.73
CA LEU A 115 -0.30 7.95 -5.29
C LEU A 115 1.11 7.54 -4.89
N THR A 116 1.70 8.28 -3.96
CA THR A 116 2.88 7.85 -3.22
C THR A 116 2.40 7.23 -1.92
N LEU A 117 2.75 5.96 -1.71
CA LEU A 117 2.20 5.12 -0.64
C LEU A 117 3.29 4.85 0.40
N HIS A 118 3.08 5.31 1.63
CA HIS A 118 4.02 5.09 2.73
C HIS A 118 3.39 4.15 3.75
N CYS A 119 4.11 3.10 4.12
CA CYS A 119 3.69 2.22 5.20
C CYS A 119 4.90 1.86 6.06
N GLU A 120 4.82 2.14 7.34
CA GLU A 120 5.85 1.85 8.31
C GLU A 120 5.34 0.81 9.30
N LEU A 121 6.06 -0.32 9.42
CA LEU A 121 5.73 -1.38 10.35
C LEU A 121 6.23 -0.97 11.73
N VAL A 122 5.31 -0.65 12.64
CA VAL A 122 5.66 -0.07 13.96
C VAL A 122 5.64 -1.09 15.08
N GLU A 123 4.95 -2.21 14.89
CA GLU A 123 4.85 -3.26 15.89
C GLU A 123 4.62 -4.62 15.23
N GLN A 124 5.24 -5.67 15.78
CA GLN A 124 5.05 -7.05 15.34
C GLN A 124 5.01 -7.94 16.58
N ARG A 125 3.90 -8.68 16.75
CA ARG A 125 3.71 -9.65 17.82
C ARG A 125 3.25 -10.97 17.22
N GLY A 126 4.20 -11.91 17.08
CA GLY A 126 3.90 -13.16 16.39
C GLY A 126 3.40 -12.92 14.98
N PRO A 127 2.25 -13.46 14.59
CA PRO A 127 1.71 -13.25 13.23
C PRO A 127 1.01 -11.89 13.06
N VAL A 128 0.81 -11.11 14.14
CA VAL A 128 0.08 -9.84 14.09
C VAL A 128 1.05 -8.68 13.98
N GLY A 129 0.85 -7.82 12.99
CA GLY A 129 1.63 -6.62 12.81
C GLY A 129 0.77 -5.37 12.68
N ILE A 130 1.36 -4.22 13.02
CA ILE A 130 0.71 -2.92 12.91
C ILE A 130 1.56 -2.03 12.01
N GLY A 131 0.91 -1.42 11.02
CA GLY A 131 1.53 -0.45 10.13
C GLY A 131 0.86 0.91 10.24
N LYS A 132 1.67 1.98 10.26
CA LYS A 132 1.18 3.35 10.07
C LYS A 132 1.33 3.70 8.61
N ALA A 133 0.23 4.10 7.98
CA ALA A 133 0.15 4.26 6.53
C ALA A 133 -0.41 5.62 6.13
N SER A 134 0.16 6.19 5.07
CA SER A 134 -0.32 7.45 4.50
C SER A 134 -0.05 7.50 3.01
N ALA A 135 -1.02 8.03 2.26
CA ALA A 135 -0.98 8.16 0.81
C ALA A 135 -0.99 9.63 0.41
N TYR A 136 -0.19 9.99 -0.57
CA TYR A 136 -0.02 11.36 -1.00
C TYR A 136 -0.23 11.51 -2.51
N VAL A 137 -0.83 12.62 -2.91
CA VAL A 137 -0.92 13.09 -4.29
C VAL A 137 -0.31 14.49 -4.34
N ASP A 138 0.71 14.68 -5.17
CA ASP A 138 1.42 15.96 -5.29
C ASP A 138 1.84 16.54 -3.93
N GLY A 139 2.34 15.68 -3.04
CA GLY A 139 2.81 16.07 -1.72
C GLY A 139 1.72 16.32 -0.68
N LYS A 140 0.44 16.19 -1.05
CA LYS A 140 -0.70 16.38 -0.14
C LYS A 140 -1.27 15.05 0.30
N CYS A 141 -1.47 14.88 1.61
CA CYS A 141 -2.03 13.65 2.15
C CYS A 141 -3.48 13.45 1.65
N ALA A 142 -3.71 12.35 0.95
CA ALA A 142 -5.04 11.97 0.48
C ALA A 142 -5.76 11.05 1.47
N ALA A 143 -5.03 10.13 2.08
CA ALA A 143 -5.58 9.18 3.05
C ALA A 143 -4.52 8.73 4.04
N SER A 144 -4.94 8.37 5.24
CA SER A 144 -4.06 7.82 6.27
C SER A 144 -4.83 6.88 7.19
N ALA A 145 -4.13 5.91 7.78
CA ALA A 145 -4.72 4.96 8.72
C ALA A 145 -3.64 4.22 9.49
N GLU A 146 -4.05 3.58 10.59
CA GLU A 146 -3.28 2.55 11.25
C GLU A 146 -3.88 1.20 10.85
N LEU A 147 -3.04 0.32 10.28
CA LEU A 147 -3.46 -0.95 9.72
C LEU A 147 -2.94 -2.09 10.59
N THR A 148 -3.84 -2.96 11.04
CA THR A 148 -3.47 -4.23 11.68
C THR A 148 -3.57 -5.33 10.64
N PHE A 149 -2.52 -6.13 10.50
CA PHE A 149 -2.50 -7.27 9.60
C PHE A 149 -2.13 -8.55 10.35
N VAL A 150 -2.55 -9.68 9.80
CA VAL A 150 -2.25 -11.01 10.32
C VAL A 150 -1.59 -11.81 9.22
N LEU A 151 -0.38 -12.32 9.50
CA LEU A 151 0.32 -13.23 8.60
C LEU A 151 -0.19 -14.64 8.81
N THR A 152 -0.53 -15.32 7.74
CA THR A 152 -1.06 -16.70 7.79
C THR A 152 -0.47 -17.54 6.66
N GLU A 153 -0.39 -18.84 6.89
CA GLU A 153 -0.04 -19.77 5.83
C GLU A 153 -1.15 -19.84 4.78
N ARG A 154 -0.79 -20.23 3.56
CA ARG A 154 -1.77 -20.49 2.49
C ARG A 154 -2.52 -21.79 2.75
#